data_344296b14c095da7806ecfd60ba01d7f
#
_entry.id   344296b14c095da7806ecfd60ba01d7f
#
_cell.length_a   1.000
_cell.length_b   1.000
_cell.length_c   1.000
_cell.angle_alpha   90.00
_cell.angle_beta   90.00
_cell.angle_gamma   90.00
#
_symmetry.space_group_name_H-M   'P 1'
#
loop_
_entity.id
_entity.type
_entity.pdbx_description
1 polymer ?
#
loop_
_entity_poly.entity_id
_entity_poly.type
_entity_poly.pdbx_seq_one_letter_code
_entity_poly.pdbx_strand_id
1 'polypeptide(L)'
;RMSFDELRENGLGPGELLTVAQDIIDGGVDVISALGGSIDSDARLTRMIPIMGMASAPHLELIGEIKQKLNVPVMHAGKIADVPTARYAIEAGILDLVGMTRALIADPYLPTKIANKTEDQIRPCVGASMCIDGIYTAGAAFCIHNPSTGRELELPQTIDAAKAKRNVAVVGGGPAGLEAARTLAEKGHTVTLFEANDSLGGQINIAIRSPRRRDLQGITDWRTQELKRLGVAVKLNSYVDASDLSEAGFDAIVVATGGMPKALEIPGGNHVLESWDVLSGAKRITGDVLIYDDHGGTQALDLAENLAQSGANVELVTPERNMSVDVGGMVASAYFKSLAALGVKFTILRELKRIEKNSDGTFTAYLGMEDEAWEESRIVNGIVAETGTTAISDVYDELVSLSSNGGEVEIEALIHGGPQTSIRNPDGKFQVFRIGDAISSRGIHSAILDAARVCRGI
;
A
#
# COMPACT_ATOMS: atom_id res chain seq x y z
N ARG A 1 -6.04 26.56 14.75
CA ARG A 1 -6.61 25.23 14.54
C ARG A 1 -7.07 24.65 15.87
N MET A 2 -8.30 24.13 15.94
CA MET A 2 -8.85 23.58 17.16
C MET A 2 -9.81 22.41 16.85
N SER A 3 -9.98 21.49 17.79
CA SER A 3 -11.04 20.48 17.76
C SER A 3 -12.38 21.08 18.16
N PHE A 4 -13.48 20.57 17.63
CA PHE A 4 -14.84 20.89 18.03
C PHE A 4 -15.58 19.73 18.67
N ASP A 5 -14.94 18.59 18.74
CA ASP A 5 -15.33 17.43 19.52
C ASP A 5 -14.05 16.59 19.77
N GLU A 6 -13.70 16.34 21.00
CA GLU A 6 -12.53 15.51 21.32
C GLU A 6 -12.79 14.02 21.08
N LEU A 7 -14.03 13.63 20.77
CA LEU A 7 -14.47 12.26 20.48
C LEU A 7 -14.02 11.24 21.55
N ARG A 8 -14.07 11.63 22.79
CA ARG A 8 -13.70 10.79 23.95
C ARG A 8 -14.65 10.97 25.11
N GLU A 9 -14.74 9.95 25.96
CA GLU A 9 -15.47 10.02 27.24
C GLU A 9 -14.83 11.09 28.13
N ASN A 10 -15.65 11.93 28.73
CA ASN A 10 -15.23 13.07 29.58
C ASN A 10 -14.34 14.10 28.83
N GLY A 11 -14.38 14.14 27.50
CA GLY A 11 -13.76 15.18 26.69
C GLY A 11 -14.68 16.36 26.47
N LEU A 12 -14.11 17.46 25.97
CA LEU A 12 -14.89 18.64 25.60
C LEU A 12 -15.69 18.34 24.32
N GLY A 13 -16.97 18.65 24.37
CA GLY A 13 -17.91 18.48 23.27
C GLY A 13 -18.13 19.75 22.46
N PRO A 14 -18.96 19.65 21.38
CA PRO A 14 -19.20 20.78 20.45
C PRO A 14 -19.70 22.06 21.11
N GLY A 15 -20.53 21.95 22.14
CA GLY A 15 -21.09 23.12 22.84
C GLY A 15 -20.05 23.93 23.61
N GLU A 16 -19.18 23.24 24.35
CA GLU A 16 -18.12 23.88 25.14
C GLU A 16 -17.03 24.46 24.21
N LEU A 17 -16.65 23.70 23.20
CA LEU A 17 -15.61 24.11 22.24
C LEU A 17 -16.09 25.24 21.33
N LEU A 18 -17.40 25.37 21.09
CA LEU A 18 -17.96 26.52 20.39
C LEU A 18 -17.79 27.80 21.21
N THR A 19 -18.01 27.74 22.54
CA THR A 19 -17.80 28.90 23.42
C THR A 19 -16.32 29.32 23.41
N VAL A 20 -15.41 28.36 23.52
CA VAL A 20 -13.96 28.64 23.42
C VAL A 20 -13.60 29.24 22.04
N ALA A 21 -14.21 28.76 20.96
CA ALA A 21 -13.99 29.30 19.62
C ALA A 21 -14.44 30.77 19.52
N GLN A 22 -15.58 31.12 20.13
CA GLN A 22 -16.07 32.49 20.14
C GLN A 22 -15.13 33.40 20.91
N ASP A 23 -14.66 33.01 22.10
CA ASP A 23 -13.68 33.81 22.86
C ASP A 23 -12.37 34.04 22.06
N ILE A 24 -11.92 33.04 21.31
CA ILE A 24 -10.73 33.14 20.44
C ILE A 24 -10.99 34.10 19.28
N ILE A 25 -12.18 34.08 18.66
CA ILE A 25 -12.58 34.99 17.58
C ILE A 25 -12.68 36.42 18.10
N ASP A 26 -13.29 36.61 19.26
CA ASP A 26 -13.39 37.94 19.90
C ASP A 26 -11.99 38.50 20.26
N GLY A 27 -11.01 37.61 20.48
CA GLY A 27 -9.58 37.94 20.62
C GLY A 27 -8.87 38.30 19.32
N GLY A 28 -9.54 38.28 18.15
CA GLY A 28 -9.02 38.76 16.87
C GLY A 28 -8.52 37.71 15.89
N VAL A 29 -9.06 36.46 15.97
CA VAL A 29 -8.75 35.40 14.98
C VAL A 29 -9.66 35.57 13.75
N ASP A 30 -9.05 35.53 12.55
CA ASP A 30 -9.74 35.73 11.28
C ASP A 30 -10.26 34.45 10.62
N VAL A 31 -9.71 33.27 10.95
CA VAL A 31 -10.07 31.97 10.34
C VAL A 31 -9.95 30.86 11.36
N ILE A 32 -10.92 29.98 11.41
CA ILE A 32 -10.87 28.74 12.21
C ILE A 32 -10.56 27.53 11.34
N SER A 33 -9.47 26.81 11.67
CA SER A 33 -9.21 25.46 11.13
C SER A 33 -9.81 24.42 12.06
N ALA A 34 -11.02 23.96 11.73
CA ALA A 34 -11.83 23.09 12.54
C ALA A 34 -11.46 21.61 12.36
N LEU A 35 -11.43 20.84 13.45
CA LEU A 35 -11.14 19.41 13.50
C LEU A 35 -12.19 18.67 14.36
N GLY A 36 -12.20 17.33 14.25
CA GLY A 36 -12.82 16.43 15.24
C GLY A 36 -11.77 15.43 15.71
N GLY A 37 -11.77 15.12 17.01
CA GLY A 37 -10.85 14.17 17.63
C GLY A 37 -9.67 14.80 18.38
N SER A 38 -8.79 13.95 18.88
CA SER A 38 -7.58 14.28 19.64
C SER A 38 -6.38 13.45 19.15
N ILE A 39 -5.16 13.80 19.60
CA ILE A 39 -3.89 13.21 19.14
C ILE A 39 -3.13 12.44 20.23
N ASP A 40 -3.74 12.22 21.36
CA ASP A 40 -3.10 11.68 22.57
C ASP A 40 -2.94 10.14 22.57
N SER A 41 -3.39 9.47 21.52
CA SER A 41 -3.10 8.07 21.22
C SER A 41 -3.33 7.76 19.74
N ASP A 42 -2.71 6.68 19.22
CA ASP A 42 -2.91 6.23 17.84
C ASP A 42 -4.40 5.96 17.51
N ALA A 43 -5.12 5.34 18.43
CA ALA A 43 -6.55 5.06 18.27
C ALA A 43 -7.40 6.34 18.19
N ARG A 44 -7.02 7.41 18.86
CA ARG A 44 -7.72 8.70 18.80
C ARG A 44 -7.27 9.50 17.59
N LEU A 45 -5.98 9.43 17.25
CA LEU A 45 -5.43 10.03 16.05
C LEU A 45 -6.12 9.51 14.77
N THR A 46 -6.53 8.23 14.71
CA THR A 46 -7.30 7.68 13.58
C THR A 46 -8.67 8.33 13.42
N ARG A 47 -9.28 8.85 14.47
CA ARG A 47 -10.55 9.60 14.38
C ARG A 47 -10.33 11.00 13.83
N MET A 48 -9.25 11.66 14.23
CA MET A 48 -8.89 12.99 13.76
C MET A 48 -8.34 12.96 12.32
N ILE A 49 -7.53 11.94 12.00
CA ILE A 49 -6.95 11.69 10.67
C ILE A 49 -7.46 10.33 10.16
N PRO A 50 -8.70 10.26 9.62
CA PRO A 50 -9.28 8.98 9.21
C PRO A 50 -8.43 8.26 8.18
N ILE A 51 -8.18 6.97 8.43
CA ILE A 51 -7.34 6.10 7.60
C ILE A 51 -8.14 5.40 6.49
N MET A 52 -7.48 4.55 5.70
CA MET A 52 -8.10 3.65 4.73
C MET A 52 -9.18 2.77 5.41
N GLY A 53 -10.26 2.49 4.70
CA GLY A 53 -11.41 1.74 5.22
C GLY A 53 -12.38 2.54 6.11
N MET A 54 -12.03 3.76 6.52
CA MET A 54 -12.95 4.67 7.20
C MET A 54 -13.70 5.55 6.17
N ALA A 55 -14.88 6.08 6.55
CA ALA A 55 -15.66 6.96 5.70
C ALA A 55 -14.86 8.18 5.20
N SER A 56 -15.19 8.67 4.02
CA SER A 56 -14.70 9.96 3.52
C SER A 56 -15.37 11.10 4.30
N ALA A 57 -14.61 12.15 4.61
CA ALA A 57 -15.07 13.37 5.27
C ALA A 57 -16.01 13.13 6.49
N PRO A 58 -15.67 12.24 7.46
CA PRO A 58 -16.63 11.81 8.49
C PRO A 58 -17.08 12.92 9.45
N HIS A 59 -16.36 14.04 9.48
CA HIS A 59 -16.67 15.19 10.34
C HIS A 59 -17.37 16.35 9.61
N LEU A 60 -17.69 16.16 8.32
CA LEU A 60 -18.18 17.26 7.49
C LEU A 60 -19.50 17.85 7.99
N GLU A 61 -20.42 17.01 8.44
CA GLU A 61 -21.71 17.42 9.01
C GLU A 61 -21.51 18.24 10.29
N LEU A 62 -20.77 17.71 11.26
CA LEU A 62 -20.42 18.40 12.52
C LEU A 62 -19.82 19.80 12.24
N ILE A 63 -18.82 19.85 11.36
CA ILE A 63 -18.12 21.10 11.08
C ILE A 63 -19.05 22.09 10.33
N GLY A 64 -19.96 21.60 9.50
CA GLY A 64 -20.99 22.43 8.86
C GLY A 64 -21.94 23.08 9.88
N GLU A 65 -22.38 22.34 10.90
CA GLU A 65 -23.19 22.88 12.00
C GLU A 65 -22.42 23.92 12.84
N ILE A 66 -21.13 23.69 13.07
CA ILE A 66 -20.26 24.64 13.76
C ILE A 66 -20.09 25.92 12.96
N LYS A 67 -19.84 25.81 11.64
CA LYS A 67 -19.70 26.97 10.75
C LYS A 67 -20.90 27.89 10.80
N GLN A 68 -22.12 27.33 10.85
CA GLN A 68 -23.34 28.16 10.93
C GLN A 68 -23.44 29.04 12.17
N LYS A 69 -22.65 28.72 13.21
CA LYS A 69 -22.63 29.43 14.49
C LYS A 69 -21.44 30.39 14.65
N LEU A 70 -20.52 30.37 13.69
CA LEU A 70 -19.32 31.23 13.68
C LEU A 70 -19.46 32.32 12.63
N ASN A 71 -18.90 33.51 12.91
CA ASN A 71 -18.89 34.66 12.03
C ASN A 71 -17.58 34.87 11.28
N VAL A 72 -16.67 33.87 11.29
CA VAL A 72 -15.41 33.85 10.57
C VAL A 72 -15.37 32.65 9.63
N PRO A 73 -14.53 32.70 8.57
CA PRO A 73 -14.36 31.57 7.67
C PRO A 73 -13.88 30.29 8.39
N VAL A 74 -14.42 29.16 7.98
CA VAL A 74 -14.10 27.85 8.55
C VAL A 74 -13.44 26.97 7.50
N MET A 75 -12.27 26.42 7.85
CA MET A 75 -11.54 25.41 7.09
C MET A 75 -11.62 24.04 7.78
N HIS A 76 -11.73 22.96 7.00
CA HIS A 76 -11.64 21.59 7.49
C HIS A 76 -10.82 20.69 6.57
N ALA A 77 -10.14 19.68 7.15
CA ALA A 77 -9.21 18.79 6.44
C ALA A 77 -9.36 17.30 6.83
N GLY A 78 -10.53 16.84 7.26
CA GLY A 78 -10.74 15.46 7.75
C GLY A 78 -11.06 14.46 6.63
N LYS A 79 -10.05 13.87 5.98
CA LYS A 79 -10.19 12.88 4.88
C LYS A 79 -11.07 13.39 3.72
N ILE A 80 -10.99 14.68 3.39
CA ILE A 80 -11.47 15.20 2.11
C ILE A 80 -10.31 14.94 1.12
N ALA A 81 -10.40 13.84 0.37
CA ALA A 81 -9.29 13.37 -0.46
C ALA A 81 -9.56 13.45 -1.98
N ASP A 82 -10.78 13.78 -2.37
CA ASP A 82 -11.21 13.87 -3.75
C ASP A 82 -11.88 15.23 -4.06
N VAL A 83 -11.84 15.62 -5.33
CA VAL A 83 -12.36 16.90 -5.81
C VAL A 83 -13.87 17.01 -5.70
N PRO A 84 -14.69 15.97 -6.02
CA PRO A 84 -16.13 16.01 -5.85
C PRO A 84 -16.56 16.32 -4.41
N THR A 85 -15.96 15.65 -3.41
CA THR A 85 -16.25 15.92 -1.98
C THR A 85 -15.86 17.35 -1.59
N ALA A 86 -14.68 17.81 -2.04
CA ALA A 86 -14.22 19.18 -1.77
C ALA A 86 -15.17 20.22 -2.40
N ARG A 87 -15.57 20.03 -3.65
CA ARG A 87 -16.50 20.89 -4.37
C ARG A 87 -17.86 20.96 -3.69
N TYR A 88 -18.41 19.81 -3.33
CA TYR A 88 -19.68 19.73 -2.60
C TYR A 88 -19.62 20.52 -1.28
N ALA A 89 -18.54 20.38 -0.50
CA ALA A 89 -18.39 21.07 0.78
C ALA A 89 -18.43 22.61 0.63
N ILE A 90 -17.87 23.15 -0.46
CA ILE A 90 -17.86 24.57 -0.75
C ILE A 90 -19.22 25.03 -1.32
N GLU A 91 -19.73 24.35 -2.35
CA GLU A 91 -20.97 24.73 -3.05
C GLU A 91 -22.21 24.64 -2.14
N ALA A 92 -22.24 23.65 -1.25
CA ALA A 92 -23.29 23.52 -0.24
C ALA A 92 -23.14 24.49 0.95
N GLY A 93 -22.10 25.31 0.98
CA GLY A 93 -21.84 26.27 2.05
C GLY A 93 -21.44 25.62 3.39
N ILE A 94 -21.03 24.36 3.37
CA ILE A 94 -20.60 23.62 4.57
C ILE A 94 -19.24 24.12 5.08
N LEU A 95 -18.34 24.49 4.16
CA LEU A 95 -17.01 25.01 4.45
C LEU A 95 -16.76 26.26 3.61
N ASP A 96 -15.83 27.11 4.06
CA ASP A 96 -15.29 28.22 3.27
C ASP A 96 -13.96 27.83 2.59
N LEU A 97 -13.19 26.95 3.25
CA LEU A 97 -11.92 26.44 2.74
C LEU A 97 -11.82 24.93 3.00
N VAL A 98 -11.22 24.21 2.06
CA VAL A 98 -10.97 22.77 2.19
C VAL A 98 -9.48 22.52 2.29
N GLY A 99 -9.07 21.80 3.36
CA GLY A 99 -7.71 21.29 3.53
C GLY A 99 -7.59 19.89 2.93
N MET A 100 -6.73 19.71 1.92
CA MET A 100 -6.54 18.44 1.22
C MET A 100 -5.10 17.90 1.38
N THR A 101 -4.53 17.97 2.58
CA THR A 101 -3.11 17.68 2.86
C THR A 101 -2.61 16.39 2.24
N ARG A 102 -3.26 15.26 2.53
CA ARG A 102 -2.82 13.95 2.02
C ARG A 102 -3.04 13.80 0.51
N ALA A 103 -4.07 14.43 -0.05
CA ALA A 103 -4.27 14.45 -1.49
C ALA A 103 -3.16 15.24 -2.20
N LEU A 104 -2.70 16.37 -1.62
CA LEU A 104 -1.57 17.15 -2.11
C LEU A 104 -0.22 16.43 -1.94
N ILE A 105 -0.06 15.59 -0.92
CA ILE A 105 1.10 14.70 -0.78
C ILE A 105 1.10 13.64 -1.89
N ALA A 106 -0.06 13.07 -2.21
CA ALA A 106 -0.20 12.11 -3.30
C ALA A 106 0.00 12.77 -4.67
N ASP A 107 -0.56 13.97 -4.87
CA ASP A 107 -0.46 14.75 -6.11
C ASP A 107 -0.28 16.25 -5.83
N PRO A 108 0.95 16.78 -5.84
CA PRO A 108 1.20 18.20 -5.58
C PRO A 108 0.63 19.13 -6.66
N TYR A 109 0.32 18.60 -7.86
CA TYR A 109 -0.28 19.34 -8.96
C TYR A 109 -1.82 19.31 -8.97
N LEU A 110 -2.45 18.77 -7.92
CA LEU A 110 -3.91 18.69 -7.79
C LEU A 110 -4.61 20.04 -8.10
N PRO A 111 -4.20 21.21 -7.53
CA PRO A 111 -4.84 22.49 -7.85
C PRO A 111 -4.69 22.87 -9.32
N THR A 112 -3.51 22.64 -9.90
CA THR A 112 -3.24 22.92 -11.32
C THR A 112 -4.10 22.05 -12.23
N LYS A 113 -4.27 20.76 -11.90
CA LYS A 113 -5.10 19.83 -12.65
C LYS A 113 -6.58 20.22 -12.59
N ILE A 114 -7.06 20.72 -11.43
CA ILE A 114 -8.43 21.27 -11.32
C ILE A 114 -8.59 22.49 -12.22
N ALA A 115 -7.65 23.45 -12.16
CA ALA A 115 -7.70 24.66 -12.98
C ALA A 115 -7.69 24.35 -14.48
N ASN A 116 -6.93 23.31 -14.89
CA ASN A 116 -6.81 22.87 -16.28
C ASN A 116 -7.94 21.90 -16.72
N LYS A 117 -8.87 21.52 -15.83
CA LYS A 117 -9.94 20.53 -16.09
C LYS A 117 -9.42 19.15 -16.50
N THR A 118 -8.29 18.74 -15.91
CA THR A 118 -7.66 17.43 -16.08
C THR A 118 -7.71 16.64 -14.77
N GLU A 119 -8.87 16.69 -14.11
CA GLU A 119 -9.09 16.08 -12.80
C GLU A 119 -8.95 14.54 -12.84
N ASP A 120 -9.21 13.92 -13.99
CA ASP A 120 -9.00 12.50 -14.29
C ASP A 120 -7.54 12.05 -14.18
N GLN A 121 -6.59 12.98 -14.28
CA GLN A 121 -5.16 12.72 -14.14
C GLN A 121 -4.66 12.88 -12.69
N ILE A 122 -5.51 13.25 -11.74
CA ILE A 122 -5.10 13.41 -10.34
C ILE A 122 -4.76 12.04 -9.76
N ARG A 123 -3.55 11.93 -9.20
CA ARG A 123 -3.11 10.76 -8.43
C ARG A 123 -3.84 10.74 -7.08
N PRO A 124 -4.74 9.76 -6.81
CA PRO A 124 -5.59 9.81 -5.63
C PRO A 124 -4.82 9.49 -4.35
N CYS A 125 -5.23 10.08 -3.23
CA CYS A 125 -4.79 9.59 -1.92
C CYS A 125 -5.62 8.36 -1.53
N VAL A 126 -4.97 7.22 -1.35
CA VAL A 126 -5.61 5.95 -0.97
C VAL A 126 -5.72 5.75 0.56
N GLY A 127 -5.37 6.73 1.36
CA GLY A 127 -5.55 6.69 2.81
C GLY A 127 -4.67 5.69 3.57
N ALA A 128 -3.57 5.21 2.98
CA ALA A 128 -2.69 4.19 3.56
C ALA A 128 -1.95 4.64 4.85
N SER A 129 -1.99 5.92 5.17
CA SER A 129 -1.37 6.55 6.36
C SER A 129 0.16 6.48 6.45
N MET A 130 0.85 5.91 5.47
CA MET A 130 2.31 5.83 5.42
C MET A 130 3.00 7.20 5.60
N CYS A 131 2.37 8.28 5.15
CA CYS A 131 2.91 9.63 5.33
C CYS A 131 2.93 10.07 6.81
N ILE A 132 1.98 9.64 7.61
CA ILE A 132 1.93 9.95 9.05
C ILE A 132 2.87 9.01 9.80
N ASP A 133 2.78 7.69 9.54
CA ASP A 133 3.66 6.70 10.17
C ASP A 133 5.13 7.02 9.92
N GLY A 134 5.50 7.45 8.71
CA GLY A 134 6.86 7.86 8.36
C GLY A 134 7.37 9.05 9.17
N ILE A 135 6.52 10.01 9.53
CA ILE A 135 6.91 11.13 10.40
C ILE A 135 7.33 10.63 11.79
N TYR A 136 6.60 9.64 12.35
CA TYR A 136 6.90 9.10 13.68
C TYR A 136 8.05 8.10 13.69
N THR A 137 8.26 7.34 12.62
CA THR A 137 9.27 6.27 12.56
C THR A 137 10.58 6.69 11.90
N ALA A 138 10.52 7.57 10.90
CA ALA A 138 11.68 7.95 10.08
C ALA A 138 11.92 9.48 10.01
N GLY A 139 11.12 10.29 10.71
CA GLY A 139 11.23 11.74 10.70
C GLY A 139 10.89 12.42 9.36
N ALA A 140 10.29 11.67 8.42
CA ALA A 140 9.94 12.17 7.09
C ALA A 140 8.59 11.62 6.62
N ALA A 141 7.86 12.43 5.85
CA ALA A 141 6.62 11.98 5.23
C ALA A 141 6.93 11.27 3.91
N PHE A 142 6.40 10.05 3.74
CA PHE A 142 6.45 9.30 2.49
C PHE A 142 5.03 8.99 2.01
N CYS A 143 4.86 8.78 0.71
CA CYS A 143 3.58 8.34 0.16
C CYS A 143 3.69 6.95 -0.45
N ILE A 144 2.76 6.06 -0.11
CA ILE A 144 2.72 4.71 -0.70
C ILE A 144 2.62 4.75 -2.23
N HIS A 145 2.05 5.80 -2.75
CA HIS A 145 1.62 5.96 -4.14
C HIS A 145 2.51 6.92 -4.94
N ASN A 146 3.09 7.95 -4.30
CA ASN A 146 3.99 8.93 -4.90
C ASN A 146 5.42 8.71 -4.40
N PRO A 147 6.32 8.12 -5.21
CA PRO A 147 7.68 7.82 -4.79
C PRO A 147 8.55 9.05 -4.56
N SER A 148 8.17 10.20 -5.12
CA SER A 148 8.93 11.45 -4.97
C SER A 148 8.71 12.12 -3.62
N THR A 149 7.59 11.86 -2.93
CA THR A 149 7.30 12.49 -1.63
C THR A 149 8.40 12.24 -0.61
N GLY A 150 8.95 13.31 -0.05
CA GLY A 150 10.06 13.28 0.90
C GLY A 150 11.43 12.98 0.27
N ARG A 151 11.52 13.00 -1.09
CA ARG A 151 12.73 12.75 -1.87
C ARG A 151 12.82 13.65 -3.10
N GLU A 152 12.17 14.81 -3.06
CA GLU A 152 11.98 15.67 -4.24
C GLU A 152 13.29 16.20 -4.83
N LEU A 153 14.39 16.21 -4.05
CA LEU A 153 15.71 16.63 -4.52
C LEU A 153 16.37 15.54 -5.39
N GLU A 154 16.29 14.27 -4.97
CA GLU A 154 16.88 13.13 -5.69
C GLU A 154 15.90 12.53 -6.70
N LEU A 155 14.61 12.63 -6.41
CA LEU A 155 13.52 12.07 -7.21
C LEU A 155 12.43 13.12 -7.45
N PRO A 156 12.68 14.13 -8.33
CA PRO A 156 11.72 15.19 -8.60
C PRO A 156 10.34 14.70 -9.02
N GLN A 157 9.30 15.51 -8.82
CA GLN A 157 7.94 15.17 -9.28
C GLN A 157 7.84 15.07 -10.81
N THR A 158 8.66 15.85 -11.52
CA THR A 158 8.77 15.81 -12.98
C THR A 158 9.79 14.79 -13.44
N ILE A 159 9.56 14.23 -14.62
CA ILE A 159 10.45 13.27 -15.26
C ILE A 159 11.01 13.92 -16.53
N ASP A 160 12.33 14.05 -16.58
CA ASP A 160 12.99 14.62 -17.75
C ASP A 160 12.94 13.66 -18.94
N ALA A 161 12.81 14.20 -20.14
CA ALA A 161 12.85 13.43 -21.37
C ALA A 161 14.19 12.73 -21.56
N ALA A 162 14.16 11.50 -22.04
CA ALA A 162 15.36 10.74 -22.39
C ALA A 162 16.14 11.39 -23.54
N LYS A 163 17.46 11.36 -23.46
CA LYS A 163 18.33 11.87 -24.56
C LYS A 163 18.21 11.06 -25.84
N ALA A 164 17.90 9.77 -25.72
CA ALA A 164 17.67 8.85 -26.82
C ALA A 164 16.46 7.96 -26.51
N LYS A 165 15.58 7.81 -27.50
CA LYS A 165 14.41 6.95 -27.40
C LYS A 165 14.84 5.49 -27.48
N ARG A 166 14.34 4.65 -26.57
CA ARG A 166 14.58 3.21 -26.51
C ARG A 166 13.28 2.43 -26.67
N ASN A 167 13.38 1.18 -27.08
CA ASN A 167 12.30 0.20 -27.07
C ASN A 167 12.45 -0.66 -25.80
N VAL A 168 11.49 -0.58 -24.87
CA VAL A 168 11.62 -1.20 -23.54
C VAL A 168 10.48 -2.18 -23.28
N ALA A 169 10.84 -3.39 -22.83
CA ALA A 169 9.89 -4.37 -22.30
C ALA A 169 9.77 -4.22 -20.79
N VAL A 170 8.55 -4.29 -20.28
CA VAL A 170 8.24 -4.44 -18.84
C VAL A 170 7.47 -5.74 -18.67
N VAL A 171 7.96 -6.63 -17.80
CA VAL A 171 7.36 -7.95 -17.56
C VAL A 171 6.71 -7.98 -16.19
N GLY A 172 5.38 -8.05 -16.14
CA GLY A 172 4.54 -8.02 -14.95
C GLY A 172 3.80 -6.70 -14.79
N GLY A 173 2.48 -6.77 -14.59
CA GLY A 173 1.56 -5.64 -14.47
C GLY A 173 1.16 -5.31 -13.03
N GLY A 174 1.97 -5.70 -12.04
CA GLY A 174 1.83 -5.27 -10.64
C GLY A 174 2.27 -3.82 -10.41
N PRO A 175 2.23 -3.30 -9.17
CA PRO A 175 2.55 -1.90 -8.87
C PRO A 175 3.94 -1.45 -9.35
N ALA A 176 4.94 -2.34 -9.29
CA ALA A 176 6.28 -2.07 -9.81
C ALA A 176 6.29 -1.91 -11.34
N GLY A 177 5.71 -2.87 -12.07
CA GLY A 177 5.68 -2.82 -13.53
C GLY A 177 4.83 -1.68 -14.08
N LEU A 178 3.70 -1.38 -13.45
CA LEU A 178 2.86 -0.24 -13.80
C LEU A 178 3.61 1.09 -13.65
N GLU A 179 4.35 1.28 -12.56
CA GLU A 179 5.16 2.49 -12.35
C GLU A 179 6.34 2.54 -13.32
N ALA A 180 6.99 1.40 -13.58
CA ALA A 180 8.08 1.30 -14.55
C ALA A 180 7.62 1.71 -15.94
N ALA A 181 6.52 1.13 -16.43
CA ALA A 181 5.96 1.44 -17.74
C ALA A 181 5.55 2.91 -17.86
N ARG A 182 4.92 3.48 -16.80
CA ARG A 182 4.57 4.90 -16.75
C ARG A 182 5.81 5.78 -16.82
N THR A 183 6.81 5.51 -15.98
CA THR A 183 8.05 6.32 -15.90
C THR A 183 8.80 6.31 -17.23
N LEU A 184 8.97 5.14 -17.84
CA LEU A 184 9.66 4.99 -19.12
C LEU A 184 8.91 5.68 -20.26
N ALA A 185 7.59 5.55 -20.30
CA ALA A 185 6.77 6.20 -21.33
C ALA A 185 6.77 7.72 -21.17
N GLU A 186 6.73 8.25 -19.94
CA GLU A 186 6.83 9.68 -19.66
C GLU A 186 8.19 10.25 -20.05
N LYS A 187 9.27 9.47 -19.95
CA LYS A 187 10.59 9.83 -20.53
C LYS A 187 10.62 9.85 -22.05
N GLY A 188 9.61 9.31 -22.74
CA GLY A 188 9.51 9.27 -24.20
C GLY A 188 9.97 7.96 -24.84
N HIS A 189 10.22 6.91 -24.07
CA HIS A 189 10.53 5.57 -24.60
C HIS A 189 9.30 4.91 -25.22
N THR A 190 9.52 3.96 -26.14
CA THR A 190 8.47 3.04 -26.61
C THR A 190 8.39 1.89 -25.61
N VAL A 191 7.23 1.68 -24.98
CA VAL A 191 7.08 0.71 -23.91
C VAL A 191 6.03 -0.34 -24.26
N THR A 192 6.39 -1.62 -24.08
CA THR A 192 5.46 -2.75 -24.08
C THR A 192 5.45 -3.39 -22.70
N LEU A 193 4.28 -3.44 -22.08
CA LEU A 193 4.06 -4.14 -20.82
C LEU A 193 3.37 -5.47 -21.08
N PHE A 194 3.95 -6.55 -20.57
CA PHE A 194 3.42 -7.92 -20.63
C PHE A 194 2.89 -8.32 -19.25
N GLU A 195 1.67 -8.82 -19.19
CA GLU A 195 1.04 -9.35 -17.99
C GLU A 195 0.45 -10.73 -18.29
N ALA A 196 0.80 -11.71 -17.47
CA ALA A 196 0.36 -13.09 -17.65
C ALA A 196 -1.15 -13.26 -17.38
N ASN A 197 -1.71 -12.46 -16.46
CA ASN A 197 -3.12 -12.49 -16.12
C ASN A 197 -3.97 -11.65 -17.10
N ASP A 198 -5.27 -11.75 -16.93
CA ASP A 198 -6.28 -10.99 -17.67
C ASP A 198 -6.46 -9.54 -17.16
N SER A 199 -5.78 -9.17 -16.08
CA SER A 199 -5.95 -7.87 -15.40
C SER A 199 -4.65 -7.37 -14.80
N LEU A 200 -4.49 -6.04 -14.79
CA LEU A 200 -3.40 -5.34 -14.13
C LEU A 200 -3.65 -5.23 -12.62
N GLY A 201 -2.56 -5.03 -11.84
CA GLY A 201 -2.63 -4.78 -10.39
C GLY A 201 -1.85 -5.79 -9.54
N GLY A 202 -1.62 -7.01 -10.02
CA GLY A 202 -0.87 -8.05 -9.30
C GLY A 202 -1.45 -8.30 -7.90
N GLN A 203 -0.61 -8.30 -6.87
CA GLN A 203 -1.03 -8.55 -5.47
C GLN A 203 -2.04 -7.54 -4.92
N ILE A 204 -2.14 -6.33 -5.48
CA ILE A 204 -3.18 -5.36 -5.09
C ILE A 204 -4.57 -5.95 -5.31
N ASN A 205 -4.77 -6.74 -6.36
CA ASN A 205 -6.06 -7.38 -6.66
C ASN A 205 -6.52 -8.37 -5.57
N ILE A 206 -5.58 -8.93 -4.82
CA ILE A 206 -5.87 -9.76 -3.63
C ILE A 206 -6.16 -8.87 -2.43
N ALA A 207 -5.32 -7.87 -2.18
CA ALA A 207 -5.46 -6.99 -1.02
C ALA A 207 -6.81 -6.26 -0.98
N ILE A 208 -7.32 -5.79 -2.13
CA ILE A 208 -8.60 -5.08 -2.22
C ILE A 208 -9.84 -5.95 -1.97
N ARG A 209 -9.67 -7.28 -1.87
CA ARG A 209 -10.76 -8.18 -1.45
C ARG A 209 -11.12 -7.95 0.02
N SER A 210 -10.18 -7.47 0.83
CA SER A 210 -10.50 -6.93 2.15
C SER A 210 -11.23 -5.58 2.01
N PRO A 211 -12.45 -5.43 2.60
CA PRO A 211 -13.20 -4.17 2.54
C PRO A 211 -12.42 -2.97 3.04
N ARG A 212 -11.57 -3.16 4.04
CA ARG A 212 -10.69 -2.14 4.63
C ARG A 212 -9.65 -1.63 3.64
N ARG A 213 -9.17 -2.49 2.71
CA ARG A 213 -8.08 -2.20 1.77
C ARG A 213 -8.57 -1.78 0.37
N ARG A 214 -9.87 -1.66 0.17
CA ARG A 214 -10.47 -1.39 -1.15
C ARG A 214 -9.92 -0.14 -1.84
N ASP A 215 -9.58 0.90 -1.08
CA ASP A 215 -9.06 2.16 -1.63
C ASP A 215 -7.68 1.98 -2.33
N LEU A 216 -6.96 0.87 -2.11
CA LEU A 216 -5.72 0.53 -2.85
C LEU A 216 -5.95 0.38 -4.36
N GLN A 217 -7.18 0.09 -4.77
CA GLN A 217 -7.56 0.05 -6.19
C GLN A 217 -7.15 1.33 -6.92
N GLY A 218 -7.23 2.49 -6.26
CA GLY A 218 -6.81 3.77 -6.83
C GLY A 218 -5.35 3.82 -7.29
N ILE A 219 -4.48 2.94 -6.74
CA ILE A 219 -3.08 2.82 -7.18
C ILE A 219 -3.01 2.20 -8.60
N THR A 220 -3.79 1.14 -8.83
CA THR A 220 -3.85 0.44 -10.11
C THR A 220 -4.60 1.26 -11.15
N ASP A 221 -5.76 1.81 -10.78
CA ASP A 221 -6.63 2.54 -11.70
C ASP A 221 -5.95 3.78 -12.27
N TRP A 222 -5.32 4.59 -11.41
CA TRP A 222 -4.59 5.78 -11.86
C TRP A 222 -3.46 5.42 -12.80
N ARG A 223 -2.64 4.40 -12.48
CA ARG A 223 -1.54 3.99 -13.35
C ARG A 223 -2.02 3.43 -14.67
N THR A 224 -3.08 2.64 -14.66
CA THR A 224 -3.69 2.10 -15.88
C THR A 224 -4.17 3.22 -16.81
N GLN A 225 -4.77 4.28 -16.25
CA GLN A 225 -5.18 5.46 -17.02
C GLN A 225 -3.96 6.21 -17.58
N GLU A 226 -2.90 6.37 -16.79
CA GLU A 226 -1.66 7.00 -17.23
C GLU A 226 -0.97 6.20 -18.36
N LEU A 227 -0.92 4.86 -18.26
CA LEU A 227 -0.39 4.03 -19.35
C LEU A 227 -1.16 4.24 -20.66
N LYS A 228 -2.49 4.31 -20.56
CA LYS A 228 -3.34 4.60 -21.71
C LYS A 228 -3.08 6.00 -22.28
N ARG A 229 -2.99 7.03 -21.44
CA ARG A 229 -2.69 8.42 -21.81
C ARG A 229 -1.32 8.54 -22.50
N LEU A 230 -0.34 7.80 -22.02
CA LEU A 230 1.04 7.79 -22.53
C LEU A 230 1.25 6.85 -23.75
N GLY A 231 0.22 6.12 -24.16
CA GLY A 231 0.30 5.23 -25.33
C GLY A 231 1.14 3.98 -25.12
N VAL A 232 1.22 3.46 -23.89
CA VAL A 232 1.91 2.21 -23.59
C VAL A 232 1.15 1.03 -24.20
N ALA A 233 1.85 0.13 -24.89
CA ALA A 233 1.29 -1.11 -25.38
C ALA A 233 1.16 -2.13 -24.23
N VAL A 234 -0.07 -2.40 -23.77
CA VAL A 234 -0.35 -3.37 -22.71
C VAL A 234 -0.83 -4.68 -23.34
N LYS A 235 -0.15 -5.78 -23.04
CA LYS A 235 -0.49 -7.14 -23.47
C LYS A 235 -0.87 -7.98 -22.27
N LEU A 236 -2.16 -8.18 -22.07
CA LEU A 236 -2.72 -9.08 -21.07
C LEU A 236 -2.75 -10.53 -21.58
N ASN A 237 -2.92 -11.50 -20.66
CA ASN A 237 -2.88 -12.93 -20.98
C ASN A 237 -1.62 -13.31 -21.78
N SER A 238 -0.50 -12.66 -21.48
CA SER A 238 0.75 -12.77 -22.20
C SER A 238 1.87 -13.19 -21.26
N TYR A 239 2.02 -14.48 -21.09
CA TYR A 239 3.20 -15.06 -20.45
C TYR A 239 4.35 -14.97 -21.47
N VAL A 240 5.48 -14.40 -21.05
CA VAL A 240 6.69 -14.27 -21.87
C VAL A 240 7.87 -14.88 -21.13
N ASP A 241 8.69 -15.62 -21.82
CA ASP A 241 9.94 -16.19 -21.33
C ASP A 241 11.17 -15.39 -21.77
N ALA A 242 12.35 -15.81 -21.35
CA ALA A 242 13.59 -15.14 -21.69
C ALA A 242 13.91 -15.22 -23.19
N SER A 243 13.50 -16.28 -23.88
CA SER A 243 13.73 -16.44 -25.33
C SER A 243 12.89 -15.45 -26.14
N ASP A 244 11.60 -15.32 -25.80
CA ASP A 244 10.70 -14.33 -26.41
C ASP A 244 11.25 -12.92 -26.30
N LEU A 245 11.81 -12.56 -25.15
CA LEU A 245 12.29 -11.21 -24.85
C LEU A 245 13.63 -10.90 -25.50
N SER A 246 14.57 -11.86 -25.50
CA SER A 246 15.92 -11.67 -26.05
C SER A 246 15.96 -11.54 -27.56
N GLU A 247 14.97 -12.12 -28.26
CA GLU A 247 14.84 -12.09 -29.72
C GLU A 247 13.98 -10.93 -30.24
N ALA A 248 13.16 -10.29 -29.37
CA ALA A 248 12.20 -9.27 -29.77
C ALA A 248 12.80 -7.89 -30.09
N GLY A 249 14.12 -7.69 -29.89
CA GLY A 249 14.80 -6.45 -30.23
C GLY A 249 14.52 -5.27 -29.28
N PHE A 250 14.35 -5.55 -28.00
CA PHE A 250 14.29 -4.53 -26.96
C PHE A 250 15.70 -4.01 -26.62
N ASP A 251 15.81 -2.72 -26.31
CA ASP A 251 17.04 -2.08 -25.83
C ASP A 251 17.22 -2.26 -24.30
N ALA A 252 16.13 -2.43 -23.59
CA ALA A 252 16.12 -2.72 -22.15
C ALA A 252 14.90 -3.56 -21.76
N ILE A 253 15.06 -4.40 -20.74
CA ILE A 253 14.04 -5.27 -20.21
C ILE A 253 13.96 -5.04 -18.68
N VAL A 254 12.78 -4.74 -18.17
CA VAL A 254 12.51 -4.53 -16.74
C VAL A 254 11.61 -5.65 -16.24
N VAL A 255 12.17 -6.53 -15.40
CA VAL A 255 11.46 -7.66 -14.81
C VAL A 255 10.80 -7.23 -13.51
N ALA A 256 9.47 -7.26 -13.48
CA ALA A 256 8.59 -6.87 -12.37
C ALA A 256 7.59 -7.98 -12.05
N THR A 257 8.00 -9.24 -12.17
CA THR A 257 7.20 -10.46 -12.06
C THR A 257 6.64 -10.69 -10.66
N GLY A 258 7.16 -9.97 -9.65
CA GLY A 258 6.66 -10.06 -8.29
C GLY A 258 7.18 -11.28 -7.55
N GLY A 259 6.34 -11.84 -6.68
CA GLY A 259 6.64 -13.05 -5.90
C GLY A 259 5.41 -13.92 -5.73
N MET A 260 5.63 -15.14 -5.29
CA MET A 260 4.60 -16.09 -4.88
C MET A 260 4.67 -16.33 -3.37
N PRO A 261 3.55 -16.73 -2.71
CA PRO A 261 3.58 -17.06 -1.30
C PRO A 261 4.71 -18.02 -0.96
N LYS A 262 5.42 -17.74 0.12
CA LYS A 262 6.48 -18.63 0.61
C LYS A 262 5.85 -19.79 1.36
N ALA A 263 6.14 -21.02 0.92
CA ALA A 263 5.65 -22.20 1.59
C ALA A 263 6.23 -22.34 3.01
N LEU A 264 5.41 -22.82 3.95
CA LEU A 264 5.86 -23.08 5.32
C LEU A 264 6.52 -24.47 5.39
N GLU A 265 7.84 -24.50 5.55
CA GLU A 265 8.65 -25.73 5.56
C GLU A 265 8.75 -26.34 6.97
N ILE A 266 7.66 -26.94 7.44
CA ILE A 266 7.59 -27.65 8.72
C ILE A 266 6.93 -29.03 8.55
N PRO A 267 7.10 -29.97 9.49
CA PRO A 267 6.36 -31.23 9.46
C PRO A 267 4.84 -30.98 9.44
N GLY A 268 4.15 -31.49 8.41
CA GLY A 268 2.72 -31.26 8.18
C GLY A 268 2.37 -29.92 7.51
N GLY A 269 3.34 -29.14 7.07
CA GLY A 269 3.13 -27.85 6.40
C GLY A 269 2.28 -27.94 5.11
N ASN A 270 2.24 -29.10 4.47
CA ASN A 270 1.37 -29.35 3.31
C ASN A 270 -0.15 -29.30 3.63
N HIS A 271 -0.53 -29.19 4.88
CA HIS A 271 -1.93 -29.00 5.32
C HIS A 271 -2.29 -27.54 5.53
N VAL A 272 -1.32 -26.62 5.42
CA VAL A 272 -1.52 -25.19 5.58
C VAL A 272 -2.08 -24.57 4.30
N LEU A 273 -3.06 -23.69 4.45
CA LEU A 273 -3.55 -22.86 3.35
C LEU A 273 -2.70 -21.58 3.27
N GLU A 274 -2.50 -21.09 2.07
CA GLU A 274 -1.86 -19.79 1.85
C GLU A 274 -2.87 -18.65 2.07
N SER A 275 -2.41 -17.54 2.61
CA SER A 275 -3.24 -16.36 2.84
C SER A 275 -3.91 -15.85 1.55
N TRP A 276 -3.21 -15.94 0.41
CA TRP A 276 -3.73 -15.52 -0.89
C TRP A 276 -4.92 -16.35 -1.36
N ASP A 277 -4.90 -17.67 -1.14
CA ASP A 277 -5.99 -18.58 -1.51
C ASP A 277 -7.27 -18.23 -0.74
N VAL A 278 -7.12 -17.90 0.54
CA VAL A 278 -8.26 -17.55 1.38
C VAL A 278 -8.76 -16.13 1.09
N LEU A 279 -7.86 -15.15 0.99
CA LEU A 279 -8.23 -13.75 0.68
C LEU A 279 -8.85 -13.60 -0.71
N SER A 280 -8.35 -14.33 -1.71
CA SER A 280 -8.95 -14.34 -3.06
C SER A 280 -10.31 -15.02 -3.11
N GLY A 281 -10.64 -15.84 -2.11
CA GLY A 281 -11.86 -16.67 -2.07
C GLY A 281 -11.73 -18.01 -2.82
N ALA A 282 -10.54 -18.38 -3.29
CA ALA A 282 -10.26 -19.67 -3.93
C ALA A 282 -10.43 -20.83 -2.95
N LYS A 283 -10.11 -20.60 -1.68
CA LYS A 283 -10.34 -21.53 -0.57
C LYS A 283 -11.24 -20.91 0.49
N ARG A 284 -12.13 -21.71 1.06
CA ARG A 284 -13.00 -21.31 2.18
C ARG A 284 -12.66 -22.12 3.41
N ILE A 285 -12.64 -21.47 4.54
CA ILE A 285 -12.38 -22.07 5.85
C ILE A 285 -13.36 -21.50 6.87
N THR A 286 -13.84 -22.33 7.78
CA THR A 286 -14.81 -21.97 8.82
C THR A 286 -14.48 -22.73 10.10
N GLY A 287 -15.16 -22.42 11.20
CA GLY A 287 -14.92 -23.02 12.52
C GLY A 287 -13.73 -22.37 13.22
N ASP A 288 -12.94 -23.19 13.92
CA ASP A 288 -11.75 -22.74 14.63
C ASP A 288 -10.57 -22.63 13.65
N VAL A 289 -10.01 -21.45 13.48
CA VAL A 289 -8.95 -21.16 12.50
C VAL A 289 -7.73 -20.55 13.20
N LEU A 290 -6.58 -21.16 12.97
CA LEU A 290 -5.29 -20.59 13.36
C LEU A 290 -4.67 -19.89 12.15
N ILE A 291 -4.33 -18.61 12.31
CA ILE A 291 -3.54 -17.84 11.35
C ILE A 291 -2.14 -17.70 11.91
N TYR A 292 -1.14 -18.18 11.19
CA TYR A 292 0.27 -18.03 11.53
C TYR A 292 0.87 -16.90 10.70
N ASP A 293 1.30 -15.82 11.37
CA ASP A 293 1.89 -14.62 10.75
C ASP A 293 3.37 -14.51 11.11
N ASP A 294 4.23 -14.84 10.15
CA ASP A 294 5.69 -14.67 10.19
C ASP A 294 6.17 -13.58 9.20
N HIS A 295 5.23 -12.74 8.74
CA HIS A 295 5.51 -11.63 7.82
C HIS A 295 5.38 -10.27 8.49
N GLY A 296 4.44 -10.12 9.43
CA GLY A 296 4.24 -8.89 10.19
C GLY A 296 3.54 -7.74 9.46
N GLY A 297 3.03 -7.98 8.26
CA GLY A 297 2.29 -7.00 7.45
C GLY A 297 0.79 -6.94 7.75
N THR A 298 0.03 -6.27 6.88
CA THR A 298 -1.43 -6.17 7.02
C THR A 298 -2.18 -7.39 6.55
N GLN A 299 -1.57 -8.30 5.83
CA GLN A 299 -2.21 -9.45 5.17
C GLN A 299 -2.87 -10.38 6.18
N ALA A 300 -2.15 -10.72 7.25
CA ALA A 300 -2.68 -11.57 8.32
C ALA A 300 -3.82 -10.88 9.11
N LEU A 301 -3.74 -9.56 9.30
CA LEU A 301 -4.81 -8.77 9.92
C LEU A 301 -6.07 -8.71 9.04
N ASP A 302 -5.89 -8.51 7.73
CA ASP A 302 -6.98 -8.54 6.74
C ASP A 302 -7.68 -9.91 6.73
N LEU A 303 -6.89 -10.98 6.75
CA LEU A 303 -7.37 -12.35 6.79
C LEU A 303 -8.16 -12.63 8.08
N ALA A 304 -7.61 -12.24 9.24
CA ALA A 304 -8.25 -12.40 10.53
C ALA A 304 -9.58 -11.65 10.61
N GLU A 305 -9.63 -10.39 10.13
CA GLU A 305 -10.84 -9.59 10.11
C GLU A 305 -11.91 -10.23 9.19
N ASN A 306 -11.54 -10.66 7.98
CA ASN A 306 -12.48 -11.27 7.03
C ASN A 306 -13.04 -12.60 7.53
N LEU A 307 -12.21 -13.47 8.11
CA LEU A 307 -12.63 -14.76 8.64
C LEU A 307 -13.52 -14.60 9.89
N ALA A 308 -13.15 -13.72 10.81
CA ALA A 308 -13.93 -13.46 12.01
C ALA A 308 -15.30 -12.82 11.66
N GLN A 309 -15.35 -11.89 10.71
CA GLN A 309 -16.60 -11.31 10.20
C GLN A 309 -17.50 -12.37 9.52
N SER A 310 -16.89 -13.41 8.95
CA SER A 310 -17.60 -14.54 8.35
C SER A 310 -18.04 -15.62 9.37
N GLY A 311 -17.78 -15.39 10.67
CA GLY A 311 -18.20 -16.24 11.77
C GLY A 311 -17.20 -17.33 12.18
N ALA A 312 -15.95 -17.27 11.73
CA ALA A 312 -14.89 -18.14 12.23
C ALA A 312 -14.37 -17.69 13.60
N ASN A 313 -13.95 -18.64 14.45
CA ASN A 313 -13.19 -18.37 15.67
C ASN A 313 -11.70 -18.29 15.30
N VAL A 314 -11.12 -17.12 15.38
CA VAL A 314 -9.76 -16.91 14.88
C VAL A 314 -8.76 -16.72 16.02
N GLU A 315 -7.66 -17.48 15.98
CA GLU A 315 -6.44 -17.22 16.75
C GLU A 315 -5.35 -16.76 15.77
N LEU A 316 -4.84 -15.53 15.95
CA LEU A 316 -3.71 -14.98 15.21
C LEU A 316 -2.44 -15.20 16.04
N VAL A 317 -1.49 -15.92 15.47
CA VAL A 317 -0.24 -16.37 16.12
C VAL A 317 0.95 -15.81 15.37
N THR A 318 1.95 -15.31 16.09
CA THR A 318 3.21 -14.83 15.51
C THR A 318 4.41 -15.24 16.36
N PRO A 319 5.57 -15.56 15.76
CA PRO A 319 6.82 -15.76 16.49
C PRO A 319 7.37 -14.45 17.08
N GLU A 320 6.93 -13.32 16.55
CA GLU A 320 7.41 -12.01 16.95
C GLU A 320 6.92 -11.61 18.36
N ARG A 321 7.66 -10.70 19.00
CA ARG A 321 7.30 -10.11 20.30
C ARG A 321 6.11 -9.17 20.26
N ASN A 322 5.74 -8.68 19.08
CA ASN A 322 4.60 -7.83 18.81
C ASN A 322 3.86 -8.32 17.59
N MET A 323 2.54 -8.20 17.62
CA MET A 323 1.70 -8.51 16.48
C MET A 323 1.89 -7.43 15.39
N SER A 324 2.03 -7.89 14.12
CA SER A 324 2.07 -7.01 12.93
C SER A 324 3.12 -5.89 13.00
N VAL A 325 4.37 -6.29 13.20
CA VAL A 325 5.53 -5.41 13.49
C VAL A 325 5.78 -4.35 12.41
N ASP A 326 5.40 -4.61 11.15
CA ASP A 326 5.60 -3.70 10.02
C ASP A 326 4.39 -2.80 9.73
N VAL A 327 3.35 -2.88 10.57
CA VAL A 327 2.14 -2.07 10.42
C VAL A 327 2.22 -0.81 11.27
N GLY A 328 2.08 0.36 10.65
CA GLY A 328 2.10 1.64 11.36
C GLY A 328 1.04 1.75 12.45
N GLY A 329 1.36 2.48 13.54
CA GLY A 329 0.58 2.50 14.78
C GLY A 329 -0.89 2.87 14.60
N MET A 330 -1.19 3.84 13.72
CA MET A 330 -2.58 4.22 13.42
C MET A 330 -3.36 3.06 12.77
N VAL A 331 -2.75 2.41 11.79
CA VAL A 331 -3.38 1.30 11.05
C VAL A 331 -3.56 0.10 11.96
N ALA A 332 -2.51 -0.31 12.68
CA ALA A 332 -2.53 -1.40 13.66
C ALA A 332 -3.60 -1.20 14.73
N SER A 333 -3.69 0.02 15.30
CA SER A 333 -4.69 0.36 16.31
C SER A 333 -6.13 0.18 15.82
N ALA A 334 -6.41 0.52 14.56
CA ALA A 334 -7.74 0.34 13.99
C ALA A 334 -8.09 -1.14 13.78
N TYR A 335 -7.12 -1.96 13.34
CA TYR A 335 -7.30 -3.41 13.23
C TYR A 335 -7.51 -4.05 14.59
N PHE A 336 -6.63 -3.80 15.55
CA PHE A 336 -6.73 -4.43 16.88
C PHE A 336 -8.05 -4.12 17.59
N LYS A 337 -8.56 -2.89 17.44
CA LYS A 337 -9.89 -2.54 17.93
C LYS A 337 -10.99 -3.39 17.29
N SER A 338 -10.96 -3.54 15.97
CA SER A 338 -11.95 -4.35 15.22
C SER A 338 -11.83 -5.83 15.57
N LEU A 339 -10.61 -6.37 15.55
CA LEU A 339 -10.34 -7.77 15.81
C LEU A 339 -10.69 -8.16 17.26
N ALA A 340 -10.40 -7.30 18.24
CA ALA A 340 -10.82 -7.51 19.63
C ALA A 340 -12.35 -7.53 19.78
N ALA A 341 -13.06 -6.63 19.09
CA ALA A 341 -14.53 -6.62 19.07
C ALA A 341 -15.14 -7.86 18.41
N LEU A 342 -14.41 -8.48 17.48
CA LEU A 342 -14.78 -9.73 16.80
C LEU A 342 -14.37 -10.98 17.60
N GLY A 343 -13.70 -10.83 18.74
CA GLY A 343 -13.26 -11.93 19.60
C GLY A 343 -12.01 -12.66 19.11
N VAL A 344 -11.24 -12.07 18.20
CA VAL A 344 -9.99 -12.66 17.72
C VAL A 344 -8.98 -12.74 18.86
N LYS A 345 -8.39 -13.94 19.05
CA LYS A 345 -7.33 -14.16 20.04
C LYS A 345 -5.97 -13.83 19.43
N PHE A 346 -5.10 -13.16 20.18
CA PHE A 346 -3.73 -12.85 19.80
C PHE A 346 -2.74 -13.65 20.64
N THR A 347 -1.79 -14.31 19.97
CA THR A 347 -0.75 -15.15 20.61
C THR A 347 0.59 -14.76 20.00
N ILE A 348 1.47 -14.18 20.81
CA ILE A 348 2.82 -13.73 20.44
C ILE A 348 3.87 -14.70 20.96
N LEU A 349 5.11 -14.58 20.43
CA LEU A 349 6.26 -15.42 20.83
C LEU A 349 5.96 -16.91 20.67
N ARG A 350 5.27 -17.28 19.61
CA ARG A 350 4.95 -18.67 19.28
C ARG A 350 5.24 -18.98 17.82
N GLU A 351 6.14 -19.91 17.62
CA GLU A 351 6.39 -20.54 16.32
C GLU A 351 5.44 -21.71 16.12
N LEU A 352 4.97 -21.87 14.89
CA LEU A 352 4.27 -23.09 14.46
C LEU A 352 5.31 -24.17 14.12
N LYS A 353 5.50 -25.14 15.00
CA LYS A 353 6.56 -26.15 14.91
C LYS A 353 6.20 -27.33 13.99
N ARG A 354 4.97 -27.82 14.07
CA ARG A 354 4.47 -28.96 13.30
C ARG A 354 2.95 -29.05 13.33
N ILE A 355 2.40 -29.82 12.41
CA ILE A 355 0.95 -30.02 12.26
C ILE A 355 0.67 -31.51 12.09
N GLU A 356 -0.36 -31.99 12.75
CA GLU A 356 -0.88 -33.33 12.58
C GLU A 356 -2.35 -33.30 12.14
N LYS A 357 -2.72 -34.09 11.15
CA LYS A 357 -4.10 -34.25 10.73
C LYS A 357 -4.80 -35.30 11.57
N ASN A 358 -5.92 -34.95 12.18
CA ASN A 358 -6.71 -35.84 13.02
C ASN A 358 -7.68 -36.71 12.20
N SER A 359 -8.14 -37.80 12.78
CA SER A 359 -9.08 -38.73 12.15
C SER A 359 -10.46 -38.12 11.87
N ASP A 360 -10.86 -37.11 12.62
CA ASP A 360 -12.11 -36.35 12.46
C ASP A 360 -12.04 -35.23 11.42
N GLY A 361 -10.87 -35.07 10.77
CA GLY A 361 -10.63 -34.04 9.75
C GLY A 361 -10.14 -32.70 10.28
N THR A 362 -10.04 -32.51 11.60
CA THR A 362 -9.39 -31.37 12.22
C THR A 362 -7.87 -31.48 12.15
N PHE A 363 -7.17 -30.44 12.60
CA PHE A 363 -5.71 -30.40 12.68
C PHE A 363 -5.26 -30.08 14.10
N THR A 364 -4.21 -30.75 14.57
CA THR A 364 -3.49 -30.35 15.78
C THR A 364 -2.25 -29.54 15.37
N ALA A 365 -2.28 -28.25 15.67
CA ALA A 365 -1.15 -27.34 15.50
C ALA A 365 -0.33 -27.32 16.79
N TYR A 366 0.97 -27.55 16.70
CA TYR A 366 1.89 -27.50 17.82
C TYR A 366 2.69 -26.21 17.76
N LEU A 367 2.56 -25.42 18.82
CA LEU A 367 3.20 -24.13 18.99
C LEU A 367 4.32 -24.23 20.04
N GLY A 368 5.45 -23.61 19.79
CA GLY A 368 6.59 -23.56 20.71
C GLY A 368 7.26 -22.19 20.70
N MET A 369 8.40 -22.11 21.36
CA MET A 369 9.30 -20.96 21.25
C MET A 369 10.58 -21.38 20.54
N GLU A 370 11.31 -20.41 20.00
CA GLU A 370 12.63 -20.62 19.40
C GLU A 370 13.56 -21.28 20.43
N ASP A 371 14.30 -22.29 20.00
CA ASP A 371 15.28 -23.05 20.80
C ASP A 371 14.75 -23.75 22.07
N GLU A 372 13.42 -23.81 22.27
CA GLU A 372 12.80 -24.48 23.40
C GLU A 372 12.16 -25.81 23.01
N ALA A 373 12.26 -26.79 23.92
CA ALA A 373 11.73 -28.15 23.66
C ALA A 373 10.24 -28.32 24.01
N TRP A 374 9.63 -27.41 24.76
CA TRP A 374 8.23 -27.53 25.13
C TRP A 374 7.31 -27.09 23.99
N GLU A 375 6.15 -27.72 23.92
CA GLU A 375 5.12 -27.41 22.95
C GLU A 375 3.76 -27.26 23.65
N GLU A 376 2.93 -26.38 23.14
CA GLU A 376 1.50 -26.34 23.41
C GLU A 376 0.72 -26.64 22.14
N SER A 377 -0.49 -27.17 22.23
CA SER A 377 -1.25 -27.54 21.05
C SER A 377 -2.55 -26.76 20.91
N ARG A 378 -3.02 -26.66 19.67
CA ARG A 378 -4.34 -26.16 19.29
C ARG A 378 -5.00 -27.16 18.36
N ILE A 379 -6.27 -27.50 18.62
CA ILE A 379 -7.08 -28.29 17.70
C ILE A 379 -7.95 -27.30 16.92
N VAL A 380 -7.82 -27.31 15.60
CA VAL A 380 -8.46 -26.34 14.72
C VAL A 380 -9.03 -26.98 13.47
N ASN A 381 -10.01 -26.34 12.84
CA ASN A 381 -10.60 -26.79 11.58
C ASN A 381 -9.70 -26.45 10.38
N GLY A 382 -8.79 -25.48 10.54
CA GLY A 382 -7.82 -25.16 9.52
C GLY A 382 -6.74 -24.19 9.98
N ILE A 383 -5.67 -24.18 9.21
CA ILE A 383 -4.49 -23.38 9.46
C ILE A 383 -4.17 -22.59 8.19
N VAL A 384 -3.93 -21.29 8.34
CA VAL A 384 -3.52 -20.41 7.25
C VAL A 384 -2.19 -19.77 7.63
N ALA A 385 -1.23 -19.72 6.71
CA ALA A 385 0.03 -19.03 6.94
C ALA A 385 0.17 -17.79 6.06
N GLU A 386 0.76 -16.77 6.65
CA GLU A 386 1.28 -15.58 5.98
C GLU A 386 2.76 -15.47 6.31
N THR A 387 3.61 -15.88 5.37
CA THR A 387 5.07 -15.97 5.52
C THR A 387 5.81 -15.09 4.51
N GLY A 388 5.09 -14.13 3.91
CA GLY A 388 5.60 -13.28 2.84
C GLY A 388 5.71 -14.00 1.50
N THR A 389 6.56 -13.50 0.61
CA THR A 389 6.70 -14.02 -0.76
C THR A 389 8.14 -14.41 -1.09
N THR A 390 8.28 -15.45 -1.94
CA THR A 390 9.51 -15.77 -2.65
C THR A 390 9.50 -15.09 -4.00
N ALA A 391 10.61 -14.45 -4.38
CA ALA A 391 10.73 -13.76 -5.66
C ALA A 391 10.56 -14.71 -6.85
N ILE A 392 9.86 -14.26 -7.88
CA ILE A 392 9.80 -14.92 -9.19
C ILE A 392 10.86 -14.26 -10.07
N SER A 393 12.06 -14.86 -10.15
CA SER A 393 13.21 -14.27 -10.86
C SER A 393 13.67 -15.05 -12.09
N ASP A 394 13.04 -16.16 -12.43
CA ASP A 394 13.50 -17.08 -13.49
C ASP A 394 13.83 -16.36 -14.81
N VAL A 395 12.90 -15.54 -15.29
CA VAL A 395 13.10 -14.75 -16.53
C VAL A 395 14.30 -13.80 -16.42
N TYR A 396 14.49 -13.16 -15.26
CA TYR A 396 15.64 -12.29 -15.04
C TYR A 396 16.95 -13.10 -15.03
N ASP A 397 17.00 -14.20 -14.30
CA ASP A 397 18.20 -15.00 -14.13
C ASP A 397 18.68 -15.59 -15.47
N GLU A 398 17.76 -16.00 -16.36
CA GLU A 398 18.08 -16.45 -17.72
C GLU A 398 18.59 -15.31 -18.62
N LEU A 399 18.06 -14.08 -18.48
CA LEU A 399 18.44 -12.93 -19.29
C LEU A 399 19.77 -12.29 -18.88
N VAL A 400 20.22 -12.45 -17.63
CA VAL A 400 21.43 -11.82 -17.09
C VAL A 400 22.65 -12.08 -17.97
N SER A 401 22.90 -13.33 -18.36
CA SER A 401 24.06 -13.70 -19.17
C SER A 401 24.04 -13.16 -20.60
N LEU A 402 22.86 -12.82 -21.11
CA LEU A 402 22.64 -12.27 -22.47
C LEU A 402 22.66 -10.74 -22.49
N SER A 403 22.58 -10.12 -21.32
CA SER A 403 22.43 -8.67 -21.18
C SER A 403 23.79 -7.95 -21.19
N SER A 404 23.79 -6.70 -21.66
CA SER A 404 24.99 -5.86 -21.69
C SER A 404 25.47 -5.41 -20.32
N ASN A 405 24.55 -5.20 -19.37
CA ASN A 405 24.87 -4.79 -18.00
C ASN A 405 25.12 -5.97 -17.03
N GLY A 406 24.95 -7.22 -17.48
CA GLY A 406 25.10 -8.41 -16.62
C GLY A 406 24.13 -8.39 -15.41
N GLY A 407 22.96 -7.76 -15.54
CA GLY A 407 21.99 -7.58 -14.47
C GLY A 407 22.40 -6.57 -13.39
N GLU A 408 23.54 -5.90 -13.52
CA GLU A 408 23.99 -4.91 -12.53
C GLU A 408 23.22 -3.60 -12.60
N VAL A 409 23.07 -2.99 -11.41
CA VAL A 409 22.55 -1.63 -11.21
C VAL A 409 23.66 -0.79 -10.59
N GLU A 410 23.94 0.35 -11.19
CA GLU A 410 24.88 1.33 -10.61
C GLU A 410 24.22 2.04 -9.43
N ILE A 411 24.66 1.71 -8.22
CA ILE A 411 24.01 2.17 -6.98
C ILE A 411 24.09 3.69 -6.84
N GLU A 412 25.22 4.31 -7.13
CA GLU A 412 25.37 5.77 -7.09
C GLU A 412 24.40 6.46 -8.05
N ALA A 413 24.30 5.95 -9.29
CA ALA A 413 23.34 6.45 -10.27
C ALA A 413 21.88 6.22 -9.80
N LEU A 414 21.59 5.08 -9.18
CA LEU A 414 20.27 4.76 -8.63
C LEU A 414 19.84 5.74 -7.54
N ILE A 415 20.77 6.10 -6.64
CA ILE A 415 20.51 7.01 -5.50
C ILE A 415 20.32 8.45 -6.00
N HIS A 416 21.17 8.90 -6.92
CA HIS A 416 21.19 10.28 -7.39
C HIS A 416 20.41 10.53 -8.70
N GLY A 417 19.64 9.54 -9.18
CA GLY A 417 18.84 9.67 -10.41
C GLY A 417 19.66 9.73 -11.69
N GLY A 418 20.89 9.22 -11.66
CA GLY A 418 21.80 9.19 -12.82
C GLY A 418 21.48 8.05 -13.80
N PRO A 419 22.08 8.07 -15.00
CA PRO A 419 21.89 7.04 -16.02
C PRO A 419 22.56 5.73 -15.63
N GLN A 420 21.94 4.59 -15.99
CA GLN A 420 22.49 3.26 -15.85
C GLN A 420 23.34 2.94 -17.10
N THR A 421 24.66 3.04 -16.97
CA THR A 421 25.60 2.96 -18.11
C THR A 421 26.53 1.76 -18.07
N SER A 422 26.46 0.94 -17.01
CA SER A 422 27.35 -0.22 -16.82
C SER A 422 27.32 -1.19 -17.99
N ILE A 423 28.48 -1.56 -18.50
CA ILE A 423 28.67 -2.59 -19.53
C ILE A 423 29.58 -3.67 -18.95
N ARG A 424 29.03 -4.88 -18.79
CA ARG A 424 29.73 -6.08 -18.31
C ARG A 424 29.94 -7.09 -19.43
N ASN A 425 29.01 -7.11 -20.38
CA ASN A 425 29.07 -7.96 -21.56
C ASN A 425 28.94 -7.09 -22.82
N PRO A 426 30.04 -6.80 -23.52
CA PRO A 426 30.02 -5.97 -24.75
C PRO A 426 29.21 -6.57 -25.90
N ASP A 427 28.98 -7.89 -25.89
CA ASP A 427 28.22 -8.60 -26.92
C ASP A 427 26.71 -8.63 -26.58
N GLY A 428 26.34 -8.18 -25.38
CA GLY A 428 24.94 -8.12 -24.91
C GLY A 428 24.15 -7.06 -25.68
N LYS A 429 22.94 -7.44 -26.13
CA LYS A 429 22.11 -6.60 -26.99
C LYS A 429 21.16 -5.67 -26.25
N PHE A 430 20.90 -5.91 -24.98
CA PHE A 430 19.97 -5.18 -24.14
C PHE A 430 20.47 -5.05 -22.70
N GLN A 431 19.94 -4.11 -21.94
CA GLN A 431 20.11 -4.07 -20.50
C GLN A 431 18.96 -4.83 -19.82
N VAL A 432 19.23 -5.52 -18.69
CA VAL A 432 18.19 -6.17 -17.88
C VAL A 432 18.22 -5.66 -16.45
N PHE A 433 17.04 -5.38 -15.91
CA PHE A 433 16.84 -4.93 -14.52
C PHE A 433 15.69 -5.71 -13.89
N ARG A 434 15.74 -5.91 -12.57
CA ARG A 434 14.58 -6.41 -11.80
C ARG A 434 14.19 -5.42 -10.73
N ILE A 435 12.88 -5.36 -10.42
CA ILE A 435 12.29 -4.38 -9.50
C ILE A 435 11.16 -5.01 -8.67
N GLY A 436 10.86 -4.39 -7.53
CA GLY A 436 9.78 -4.84 -6.66
C GLY A 436 10.06 -6.20 -6.04
N ASP A 437 9.00 -7.00 -5.84
CA ASP A 437 9.11 -8.31 -5.20
C ASP A 437 9.82 -9.37 -6.05
N ALA A 438 10.13 -9.08 -7.32
CA ALA A 438 11.09 -9.88 -8.10
C ALA A 438 12.52 -9.79 -7.54
N ILE A 439 12.82 -8.82 -6.66
CA ILE A 439 14.05 -8.73 -5.88
C ILE A 439 13.88 -9.43 -4.54
N SER A 440 12.90 -9.00 -3.77
CA SER A 440 12.59 -9.54 -2.43
C SER A 440 11.20 -9.06 -1.97
N SER A 441 10.55 -9.85 -1.10
CA SER A 441 9.28 -9.49 -0.48
C SER A 441 9.41 -8.18 0.31
N ARG A 442 8.64 -7.16 -0.10
CA ARG A 442 8.61 -5.84 0.57
C ARG A 442 7.20 -5.27 0.50
N GLY A 443 6.94 -4.11 0.23
CA GLY A 443 5.59 -3.54 0.13
C GLY A 443 5.40 -2.72 -1.13
N ILE A 444 4.17 -2.26 -1.34
CA ILE A 444 3.76 -1.46 -2.50
C ILE A 444 4.67 -0.23 -2.69
N HIS A 445 5.02 0.47 -1.60
CA HIS A 445 5.91 1.64 -1.67
C HIS A 445 7.28 1.30 -2.24
N SER A 446 7.90 0.22 -1.76
CA SER A 446 9.22 -0.22 -2.23
C SER A 446 9.18 -0.62 -3.69
N ALA A 447 8.14 -1.34 -4.11
CA ALA A 447 7.94 -1.75 -5.50
C ALA A 447 7.84 -0.54 -6.45
N ILE A 448 7.08 0.48 -6.07
CA ILE A 448 6.92 1.74 -6.83
C ILE A 448 8.22 2.56 -6.81
N LEU A 449 8.91 2.61 -5.69
CA LEU A 449 10.17 3.35 -5.55
C LEU A 449 11.30 2.74 -6.39
N ASP A 450 11.45 1.42 -6.40
CA ASP A 450 12.42 0.72 -7.25
C ASP A 450 12.18 1.07 -8.72
N ALA A 451 10.93 0.96 -9.17
CA ALA A 451 10.55 1.29 -10.54
C ALA A 451 10.89 2.74 -10.90
N ALA A 452 10.54 3.68 -10.02
CA ALA A 452 10.80 5.10 -10.26
C ALA A 452 12.29 5.41 -10.32
N ARG A 453 13.11 4.78 -9.48
CA ARG A 453 14.58 4.98 -9.45
C ARG A 453 15.27 4.35 -10.66
N VAL A 454 15.02 3.06 -10.90
CA VAL A 454 15.67 2.32 -11.99
C VAL A 454 15.29 2.93 -13.34
N CYS A 455 13.98 3.14 -13.58
CA CYS A 455 13.50 3.58 -14.89
C CYS A 455 13.82 5.03 -15.24
N ARG A 456 14.13 5.88 -14.25
CA ARG A 456 14.68 7.22 -14.53
C ARG A 456 16.12 7.18 -15.05
N GLY A 457 16.86 6.12 -14.74
CA GLY A 457 18.22 5.91 -15.23
C GLY A 457 18.32 5.23 -16.59
N ILE A 458 17.22 4.66 -17.10
CA ILE A 458 17.13 4.05 -18.44
C ILE A 458 16.85 5.15 -19.46
#